data_590739f76f5526a78de8babb21030e54
#
_entry.id   590739f76f5526a78de8babb21030e54
#
_cell.length_a   1.000
_cell.length_b   1.000
_cell.length_c   1.000
_cell.angle_alpha   90.00
_cell.angle_beta   90.00
_cell.angle_gamma   90.00
#
_symmetry.space_group_name_H-M   'P 1'
#
loop_
_entity.id
_entity.type
_entity.pdbx_description
1 polymer ?
#
loop_
_entity_poly.entity_id
_entity_poly.type
_entity_poly.pdbx_seq_one_letter_code
_entity_poly.pdbx_strand_id
1 'polypeptide(L)'
;EKVIFIGLPCQLAALKCHVNRILSNSKKLFLVELMCHGIASHQYLLDHMRQIEKRTRKQAKTISFRDPAYGTEKHIISCRDERKKLIYHSSEKQGDEYQIGYHNGVIYRENCYSCRYTGMHRNGDLLLADWYRDRSAPEIKFQDHSVNSIFVCSDSGEPSWNIWLRMDIFKCLNVL
;
A
#
# COMPACT_ATOMS: atom_id res chain seq x y z
N GLU A 1 -21.69 -17.92 1.82
CA GLU A 1 -20.31 -17.63 1.44
C GLU A 1 -19.90 -16.30 2.05
N LYS A 2 -18.70 -16.22 2.64
CA LYS A 2 -18.14 -14.96 3.20
C LYS A 2 -17.16 -14.38 2.21
N VAL A 3 -17.17 -13.07 2.03
CA VAL A 3 -16.29 -12.34 1.10
C VAL A 3 -15.40 -11.40 1.89
N ILE A 4 -14.12 -11.40 1.57
CA ILE A 4 -13.16 -10.43 2.09
C ILE A 4 -12.80 -9.49 0.95
N PHE A 5 -12.84 -8.19 1.21
CA PHE A 5 -12.38 -7.17 0.28
C PHE A 5 -11.25 -6.35 0.92
N ILE A 6 -10.13 -6.27 0.23
CA ILE A 6 -8.97 -5.49 0.65
C ILE A 6 -8.81 -4.32 -0.31
N GLY A 7 -8.69 -3.11 0.21
CA GLY A 7 -8.57 -1.93 -0.64
C GLY A 7 -8.29 -0.64 0.10
N LEU A 8 -8.22 0.44 -0.67
CA LEU A 8 -8.02 1.79 -0.14
C LEU A 8 -9.30 2.31 0.52
N PRO A 9 -9.21 3.27 1.47
CA PRO A 9 -10.37 3.81 2.18
C PRO A 9 -11.51 4.26 1.25
N CYS A 10 -11.18 4.97 0.17
CA CYS A 10 -12.17 5.44 -0.81
C CYS A 10 -12.82 4.28 -1.60
N GLN A 11 -12.10 3.19 -1.85
CA GLN A 11 -12.63 2.01 -2.52
C GLN A 11 -13.61 1.26 -1.61
N LEU A 12 -13.26 1.12 -0.31
CA LEU A 12 -14.14 0.52 0.68
C LEU A 12 -15.42 1.33 0.84
N ALA A 13 -15.31 2.65 0.92
CA ALA A 13 -16.46 3.53 1.00
C ALA A 13 -17.40 3.39 -0.22
N ALA A 14 -16.83 3.35 -1.42
CA ALA A 14 -17.60 3.12 -2.65
C ALA A 14 -18.28 1.75 -2.65
N LEU A 15 -17.56 0.70 -2.23
CA LEU A 15 -18.13 -0.65 -2.12
C LEU A 15 -19.28 -0.70 -1.12
N LYS A 16 -19.13 -0.11 0.08
CA LYS A 16 -20.21 -0.02 1.08
C LYS A 16 -21.46 0.65 0.51
N CYS A 17 -21.29 1.78 -0.18
CA CYS A 17 -22.41 2.47 -0.83
C CYS A 17 -23.10 1.60 -1.86
N HIS A 18 -22.35 0.83 -2.64
CA HIS A 18 -22.88 -0.06 -3.67
C HIS A 18 -23.61 -1.25 -3.06
N VAL A 19 -22.97 -1.94 -2.10
CA VAL A 19 -23.53 -3.12 -1.42
C VAL A 19 -24.81 -2.79 -0.66
N ASN A 20 -24.85 -1.67 0.06
CA ASN A 20 -26.04 -1.24 0.79
C ASN A 20 -27.24 -0.95 -0.12
N ARG A 21 -27.00 -0.64 -1.40
CA ARG A 21 -28.08 -0.44 -2.39
C ARG A 21 -28.63 -1.73 -2.99
N ILE A 22 -27.80 -2.77 -3.07
CA ILE A 22 -28.13 -3.99 -3.83
C ILE A 22 -28.37 -5.19 -2.90
N LEU A 23 -27.66 -5.26 -1.78
CA LEU A 23 -27.70 -6.41 -0.88
C LEU A 23 -28.31 -6.01 0.47
N SER A 24 -29.43 -6.60 0.80
CA SER A 24 -30.07 -6.47 2.12
C SER A 24 -29.29 -7.14 3.27
N ASN A 25 -28.13 -7.78 2.99
CA ASN A 25 -27.38 -8.53 3.98
C ASN A 25 -25.85 -8.33 3.83
N SER A 26 -25.34 -7.24 4.41
CA SER A 26 -23.91 -6.93 4.46
C SER A 26 -23.10 -7.80 5.43
N LYS A 27 -23.74 -8.65 6.25
CA LYS A 27 -23.08 -9.48 7.29
C LYS A 27 -22.08 -10.50 6.75
N LYS A 28 -22.02 -10.69 5.43
CA LYS A 28 -21.08 -11.63 4.78
C LYS A 28 -19.84 -10.97 4.21
N LEU A 29 -19.74 -9.65 4.30
CA LEU A 29 -18.64 -8.87 3.76
C LEU A 29 -17.72 -8.42 4.89
N PHE A 30 -16.45 -8.77 4.79
CA PHE A 30 -15.39 -8.34 5.69
C PHE A 30 -14.43 -7.42 4.95
N LEU A 31 -14.15 -6.26 5.52
CA LEU A 31 -13.42 -5.19 4.85
C LEU A 31 -12.07 -4.95 5.50
N VAL A 32 -11.00 -5.04 4.71
CA VAL A 32 -9.65 -4.71 5.13
C VAL A 32 -9.20 -3.44 4.42
N GLU A 33 -8.98 -2.40 5.21
CA GLU A 33 -8.53 -1.10 4.74
C GLU A 33 -7.01 -1.04 4.73
N LEU A 34 -6.42 -0.53 3.65
CA LEU A 34 -5.00 -0.22 3.59
C LEU A 34 -4.78 1.25 3.97
N MET A 35 -3.83 1.50 4.88
CA MET A 35 -3.43 2.88 5.20
C MET A 35 -3.00 3.60 3.91
N CYS A 36 -3.61 4.74 3.66
CA CYS A 36 -3.37 5.50 2.43
C CYS A 36 -3.20 6.99 2.75
N HIS A 37 -2.11 7.56 2.29
CA HIS A 37 -1.83 9.00 2.38
C HIS A 37 -1.96 9.71 1.03
N GLY A 38 -2.30 9.00 -0.04
CA GLY A 38 -2.52 9.54 -1.38
C GLY A 38 -2.01 8.62 -2.47
N ILE A 39 -2.42 8.88 -3.70
CA ILE A 39 -1.97 8.15 -4.89
C ILE A 39 -1.41 9.17 -5.87
N ALA A 40 -0.20 8.93 -6.36
CA ALA A 40 0.40 9.76 -7.39
C ALA A 40 -0.44 9.76 -8.68
N SER A 41 -0.44 10.89 -9.38
CA SER A 41 -1.00 10.95 -10.71
C SER A 41 -0.24 10.01 -11.65
N HIS A 42 -0.97 9.23 -12.44
CA HIS A 42 -0.40 8.28 -13.39
C HIS A 42 0.54 8.96 -14.40
N GLN A 43 0.24 10.22 -14.77
CA GLN A 43 1.06 10.97 -15.71
C GLN A 43 2.48 11.18 -15.19
N TYR A 44 2.65 11.51 -13.91
CA TYR A 44 3.99 11.67 -13.32
C TYR A 44 4.81 10.38 -13.37
N LEU A 45 4.17 9.23 -13.15
CA LEU A 45 4.86 7.94 -13.29
C LEU A 45 5.31 7.70 -14.73
N LEU A 46 4.45 7.95 -15.71
CA LEU A 46 4.80 7.79 -17.13
C LEU A 46 5.94 8.71 -17.53
N ASP A 47 5.95 9.95 -17.08
CA ASP A 47 6.98 10.92 -17.40
C ASP A 47 8.32 10.54 -16.74
N HIS A 48 8.28 10.06 -15.50
CA HIS A 48 9.45 9.53 -14.81
C HIS A 48 10.03 8.31 -15.55
N MET A 49 9.19 7.38 -15.98
CA MET A 49 9.62 6.21 -16.77
C MET A 49 10.27 6.64 -18.09
N ARG A 50 9.68 7.60 -18.81
CA ARG A 50 10.25 8.15 -20.03
C ARG A 50 11.62 8.79 -19.81
N GLN A 51 11.80 9.48 -18.69
CA GLN A 51 13.10 10.06 -18.32
C GLN A 51 14.15 8.97 -18.05
N ILE A 52 13.78 7.91 -17.33
CA ILE A 52 14.66 6.76 -17.08
C ILE A 52 15.07 6.13 -18.41
N GLU A 53 14.13 5.86 -19.31
CA GLU A 53 14.40 5.28 -20.63
C GLU A 53 15.32 6.16 -21.48
N LYS A 54 15.10 7.48 -21.45
CA LYS A 54 15.96 8.45 -22.15
C LYS A 54 17.40 8.46 -21.60
N ARG A 55 17.55 8.45 -20.26
CA ARG A 55 18.87 8.45 -19.59
C ARG A 55 19.62 7.13 -19.82
N THR A 56 18.92 6.01 -19.73
CA THR A 56 19.52 4.66 -19.84
C THR A 56 19.64 4.16 -21.27
N ARG A 57 18.94 4.79 -22.23
CA ARG A 57 18.79 4.34 -23.62
C ARG A 57 18.24 2.92 -23.72
N LYS A 58 17.40 2.49 -22.75
CA LYS A 58 16.80 1.18 -22.67
C LYS A 58 15.34 1.31 -22.31
N GLN A 59 14.50 0.41 -22.83
CA GLN A 59 13.09 0.35 -22.52
C GLN A 59 12.87 -0.37 -21.19
N ALA A 60 12.12 0.24 -20.29
CA ALA A 60 11.69 -0.39 -19.05
C ALA A 60 10.42 -1.24 -19.31
N LYS A 61 10.45 -2.49 -18.91
CA LYS A 61 9.32 -3.42 -19.02
C LYS A 61 8.65 -3.69 -17.69
N THR A 62 9.40 -3.60 -16.61
CA THR A 62 8.88 -3.78 -15.25
C THR A 62 9.39 -2.69 -14.34
N ILE A 63 8.54 -2.30 -13.38
CA ILE A 63 8.88 -1.38 -12.31
C ILE A 63 8.51 -2.01 -10.97
N SER A 64 9.35 -1.82 -9.98
CA SER A 64 9.08 -2.16 -8.58
C SER A 64 9.33 -0.95 -7.71
N PHE A 65 8.40 -0.58 -6.84
CA PHE A 65 8.52 0.57 -5.93
C PHE A 65 9.21 0.22 -4.61
N ARG A 66 9.27 -1.05 -4.27
CA ARG A 66 9.95 -1.60 -3.10
C ARG A 66 10.63 -2.89 -3.54
N ASP A 67 11.72 -2.79 -4.31
CA ASP A 67 12.39 -3.98 -4.84
C ASP A 67 12.97 -4.84 -3.70
N PRO A 68 12.49 -6.08 -3.51
CA PRO A 68 12.94 -6.95 -2.43
C PRO A 68 14.43 -7.25 -2.46
N ALA A 69 15.07 -7.16 -3.64
CA ALA A 69 16.51 -7.37 -3.79
C ALA A 69 17.36 -6.38 -2.98
N TYR A 70 16.77 -5.25 -2.58
CA TYR A 70 17.45 -4.20 -1.81
C TYR A 70 16.92 -4.05 -0.38
N GLY A 71 15.89 -4.83 -0.02
CA GLY A 71 15.14 -4.67 1.25
C GLY A 71 13.95 -3.72 1.06
N THR A 72 12.77 -4.20 1.40
CA THR A 72 11.50 -3.48 1.18
C THR A 72 11.38 -2.19 1.98
N GLU A 73 12.08 -2.12 3.11
CA GLU A 73 12.15 -0.96 4.01
C GLU A 73 12.92 0.23 3.43
N LYS A 74 13.75 -0.01 2.42
CA LYS A 74 14.57 1.05 1.78
C LYS A 74 13.82 1.84 0.73
N HIS A 75 12.61 1.41 0.38
CA HIS A 75 11.78 2.06 -0.64
C HIS A 75 12.55 2.32 -1.96
N ILE A 76 13.31 1.32 -2.43
CA ILE A 76 14.05 1.44 -3.67
C ILE A 76 13.13 1.16 -4.85
N ILE A 77 12.99 2.16 -5.73
CA ILE A 77 12.39 1.97 -7.04
C ILE A 77 13.39 1.33 -7.97
N SER A 78 12.99 0.30 -8.71
CA SER A 78 13.84 -0.33 -9.72
C SER A 78 13.08 -0.56 -11.01
N CYS A 79 13.80 -0.46 -12.13
CA CYS A 79 13.26 -0.77 -13.45
C CYS A 79 14.13 -1.82 -14.13
N ARG A 80 13.48 -2.76 -14.84
CA ARG A 80 14.15 -3.83 -15.57
C ARG A 80 13.68 -3.86 -17.02
N ASP A 81 14.60 -4.26 -17.90
CA ASP A 81 14.29 -4.47 -19.32
C ASP A 81 13.55 -5.81 -19.58
N GLU A 82 13.28 -6.10 -20.83
CA GLU A 82 12.63 -7.34 -21.28
C GLU A 82 13.37 -8.60 -20.85
N ARG A 83 14.69 -8.54 -20.72
CA ARG A 83 15.54 -9.64 -20.25
C ARG A 83 15.67 -9.69 -18.73
N LYS A 84 14.80 -8.96 -18.00
CA LYS A 84 14.83 -8.80 -16.54
C LYS A 84 16.14 -8.19 -16.00
N LYS A 85 16.97 -7.61 -16.86
CA LYS A 85 18.18 -6.94 -16.45
C LYS A 85 17.84 -5.60 -15.84
N LEU A 86 18.47 -5.29 -14.70
CA LEU A 86 18.33 -4.00 -14.04
C LEU A 86 18.87 -2.89 -14.95
N ILE A 87 18.05 -1.86 -15.18
CA ILE A 87 18.43 -0.68 -15.98
C ILE A 87 18.43 0.61 -15.15
N TYR A 88 17.70 0.59 -14.03
CA TYR A 88 17.61 1.72 -13.11
C TYR A 88 17.28 1.22 -11.71
N HIS A 89 17.87 1.81 -10.70
CA HIS A 89 17.41 1.75 -9.30
C HIS A 89 17.79 3.04 -8.59
N SER A 90 16.92 3.50 -7.72
CA SER A 90 17.16 4.68 -6.88
C SER A 90 16.18 4.71 -5.71
N SER A 91 16.44 5.57 -4.75
CA SER A 91 15.56 5.87 -3.63
C SER A 91 15.40 7.39 -3.47
N GLU A 92 14.49 7.83 -2.62
CA GLU A 92 14.36 9.23 -2.24
C GLU A 92 15.69 9.83 -1.79
N LYS A 93 16.44 9.10 -0.94
CA LYS A 93 17.76 9.53 -0.43
C LYS A 93 18.81 9.64 -1.53
N GLN A 94 18.65 8.95 -2.63
CA GLN A 94 19.51 8.97 -3.80
C GLN A 94 19.05 9.98 -4.86
N GLY A 95 17.97 10.72 -4.58
CA GLY A 95 17.48 11.78 -5.45
C GLY A 95 16.45 11.31 -6.49
N ASP A 96 15.76 10.19 -6.27
CA ASP A 96 14.65 9.79 -7.16
C ASP A 96 13.51 10.80 -7.09
N GLU A 97 13.31 11.53 -8.17
CA GLU A 97 12.37 12.65 -8.26
C GLU A 97 10.92 12.22 -8.05
N TYR A 98 10.54 11.03 -8.52
CA TYR A 98 9.20 10.50 -8.34
C TYR A 98 8.93 10.15 -6.87
N GLN A 99 9.87 9.48 -6.20
CA GLN A 99 9.72 9.15 -4.78
C GLN A 99 9.74 10.40 -3.90
N ILE A 100 10.62 11.35 -4.19
CA ILE A 100 10.64 12.65 -3.51
C ILE A 100 9.27 13.34 -3.65
N GLY A 101 8.74 13.41 -4.86
CA GLY A 101 7.44 14.02 -5.12
C GLY A 101 6.29 13.29 -4.43
N TYR A 102 6.33 11.95 -4.40
CA TYR A 102 5.32 11.13 -3.75
C TYR A 102 5.35 11.26 -2.22
N HIS A 103 6.52 11.12 -1.59
CA HIS A 103 6.64 11.18 -0.13
C HIS A 103 6.37 12.59 0.43
N ASN A 104 6.69 13.62 -0.34
CA ASN A 104 6.35 14.99 0.02
C ASN A 104 4.91 15.40 -0.37
N GLY A 105 4.14 14.48 -0.96
CA GLY A 105 2.73 14.71 -1.26
C GLY A 105 2.47 15.72 -2.38
N VAL A 106 3.45 16.02 -3.25
CA VAL A 106 3.31 17.07 -4.28
C VAL A 106 2.84 16.56 -5.65
N ILE A 107 2.81 15.24 -5.85
CA ILE A 107 2.41 14.62 -7.13
C ILE A 107 1.16 13.77 -7.03
N TYR A 108 0.34 13.95 -5.99
CA TYR A 108 -0.90 13.21 -5.85
C TYR A 108 -1.93 13.60 -6.90
N ARG A 109 -2.90 12.73 -7.09
CA ARG A 109 -4.10 13.08 -7.85
C ARG A 109 -4.88 14.15 -7.11
N GLU A 110 -5.51 15.07 -7.84
CA GLU A 110 -6.26 16.18 -7.29
C GLU A 110 -7.21 15.77 -6.15
N ASN A 111 -7.98 14.72 -6.35
CA ASN A 111 -8.91 14.21 -5.35
C ASN A 111 -8.27 13.74 -4.05
N CYS A 112 -6.96 13.45 -4.05
CA CYS A 112 -6.27 13.00 -2.85
C CYS A 112 -5.91 14.16 -1.91
N TYR A 113 -5.76 15.37 -2.42
CA TYR A 113 -5.48 16.55 -1.61
C TYR A 113 -6.68 16.98 -0.73
N SER A 114 -7.91 16.66 -1.14
CA SER A 114 -9.14 16.88 -0.40
C SER A 114 -9.84 15.59 0.01
N CYS A 115 -9.09 14.55 0.29
CA CYS A 115 -9.63 13.22 0.56
C CYS A 115 -10.45 13.19 1.86
N ARG A 116 -11.71 12.77 1.76
CA ARG A 116 -12.63 12.67 2.91
C ARG A 116 -12.35 11.45 3.80
N TYR A 117 -11.47 10.55 3.38
CA TYR A 117 -11.23 9.26 4.01
C TYR A 117 -9.89 9.16 4.74
N THR A 118 -9.22 10.29 4.97
CA THR A 118 -7.94 10.37 5.71
C THR A 118 -8.11 10.52 7.22
N GLY A 119 -9.34 10.72 7.70
CA GLY A 119 -9.65 10.95 9.13
C GLY A 119 -9.56 9.69 9.99
N MET A 120 -9.95 9.85 11.26
CA MET A 120 -9.98 8.75 12.26
C MET A 120 -11.09 7.73 11.98
N HIS A 121 -12.17 8.14 11.29
CA HIS A 121 -13.23 7.21 10.90
C HIS A 121 -12.77 6.29 9.78
N ARG A 122 -12.76 5.00 10.05
CA ARG A 122 -12.34 3.98 9.08
C ARG A 122 -13.53 3.29 8.43
N ASN A 123 -13.33 2.90 7.17
CA ASN A 123 -14.34 2.18 6.40
C ASN A 123 -14.17 0.66 6.48
N GLY A 124 -13.01 0.17 6.92
CA GLY A 124 -12.71 -1.24 7.10
C GLY A 124 -13.09 -1.77 8.46
N ASP A 125 -13.15 -3.09 8.59
CA ASP A 125 -13.20 -3.82 9.87
C ASP A 125 -11.80 -3.92 10.47
N LEU A 126 -10.78 -4.04 9.61
CA LEU A 126 -9.36 -3.93 9.95
C LEU A 126 -8.70 -2.85 9.09
N LEU A 127 -7.68 -2.21 9.65
CA LEU A 127 -6.77 -1.32 8.94
C LEU A 127 -5.36 -1.90 9.00
N LEU A 128 -4.74 -2.07 7.83
CA LEU A 128 -3.34 -2.46 7.69
C LEU A 128 -2.49 -1.23 7.37
N ALA A 129 -1.37 -1.10 8.07
CA ALA A 129 -0.42 -0.02 7.86
C ALA A 129 1.01 -0.56 7.91
N ASP A 130 1.93 0.15 7.27
CA ASP A 130 3.35 -0.07 7.51
C ASP A 130 3.67 0.13 9.00
N TRP A 131 4.58 -0.67 9.53
CA TRP A 131 5.08 -0.44 10.88
C TRP A 131 5.92 0.83 10.90
N TYR A 132 5.49 1.78 11.72
CA TYR A 132 6.28 2.97 12.02
C TYR A 132 6.84 2.83 13.43
N ARG A 133 8.16 2.73 13.53
CA ARG A 133 8.82 2.64 14.84
C ARG A 133 8.67 3.98 15.56
N ASP A 134 7.76 4.04 16.50
CA ASP A 134 7.76 5.11 17.50
C ASP A 134 8.97 4.92 18.42
N ARG A 135 9.77 5.96 18.60
CA ARG A 135 10.93 5.94 19.48
C ARG A 135 10.57 5.72 20.96
N SER A 136 9.32 5.94 21.32
CA SER A 136 8.77 5.69 22.66
C SER A 136 8.25 4.26 22.86
N ALA A 137 8.09 3.49 21.78
CA ALA A 137 7.63 2.11 21.86
C ALA A 137 8.72 1.20 22.43
N PRO A 138 8.38 0.20 23.27
CA PRO A 138 9.33 -0.78 23.77
C PRO A 138 10.02 -1.47 22.59
N GLU A 139 11.30 -1.79 22.77
CA GLU A 139 12.13 -2.40 21.74
C GLU A 139 11.61 -3.79 21.41
N ILE A 140 10.76 -3.89 20.38
CA ILE A 140 10.30 -5.17 19.87
C ILE A 140 11.39 -5.68 18.94
N LYS A 141 12.12 -6.70 19.39
CA LYS A 141 13.13 -7.38 18.59
C LYS A 141 12.46 -8.33 17.62
N PHE A 142 12.12 -7.84 16.44
CA PHE A 142 11.75 -8.71 15.32
C PHE A 142 13.00 -9.11 14.56
N GLN A 143 13.18 -10.41 14.36
CA GLN A 143 14.30 -10.94 13.58
C GLN A 143 14.13 -10.76 12.08
N ASP A 144 12.92 -10.42 11.62
CA ASP A 144 12.60 -10.21 10.21
C ASP A 144 12.05 -8.81 9.93
N HIS A 145 12.47 -8.25 8.79
CA HIS A 145 12.32 -6.85 8.40
C HIS A 145 10.92 -6.44 7.89
N SER A 146 9.92 -7.30 7.96
CA SER A 146 8.58 -7.02 7.42
C SER A 146 7.52 -7.13 8.52
N VAL A 147 7.42 -6.06 9.30
CA VAL A 147 6.36 -5.93 10.31
C VAL A 147 5.32 -4.92 9.82
N ASN A 148 4.05 -5.28 9.94
CA ASN A 148 2.94 -4.39 9.66
C ASN A 148 2.13 -4.11 10.92
N SER A 149 1.55 -2.92 11.00
CA SER A 149 0.59 -2.56 12.03
C SER A 149 -0.81 -2.95 11.60
N ILE A 150 -1.57 -3.51 12.53
CA ILE A 150 -2.97 -3.86 12.29
C ILE A 150 -3.81 -3.20 13.38
N PHE A 151 -4.84 -2.49 12.95
CA PHE A 151 -5.80 -1.85 13.83
C PHE A 151 -7.18 -2.47 13.63
N VAL A 152 -7.84 -2.85 14.72
CA VAL A 152 -9.24 -3.29 14.72
C VAL A 152 -10.12 -2.03 14.70
N CYS A 153 -10.98 -1.91 13.70
CA CYS A 153 -11.77 -0.71 13.45
C CYS A 153 -13.28 -0.92 13.66
N SER A 154 -13.74 -2.17 13.84
CA SER A 154 -15.13 -2.50 14.14
C SER A 154 -15.21 -3.74 15.01
N ASP A 155 -16.39 -3.94 15.66
CA ASP A 155 -16.68 -5.14 16.44
C ASP A 155 -16.59 -6.43 15.60
N SER A 156 -16.82 -6.32 14.30
CA SER A 156 -16.64 -7.43 13.34
C SER A 156 -15.17 -7.79 13.12
N GLY A 157 -14.26 -6.87 13.38
CA GLY A 157 -12.81 -7.08 13.28
C GLY A 157 -12.25 -7.94 14.42
N GLU A 158 -12.78 -7.79 15.64
CA GLU A 158 -12.27 -8.50 16.83
C GLU A 158 -12.34 -10.04 16.73
N PRO A 159 -13.51 -10.65 16.44
CA PRO A 159 -13.57 -12.11 16.33
C PRO A 159 -12.74 -12.67 15.18
N SER A 160 -12.61 -11.90 14.09
CA SER A 160 -11.89 -12.31 12.90
C SER A 160 -10.38 -12.31 13.13
N TRP A 161 -9.86 -11.40 13.94
CA TRP A 161 -8.44 -11.31 14.28
C TRP A 161 -7.89 -12.65 14.81
N ASN A 162 -8.59 -13.30 15.74
CA ASN A 162 -8.18 -14.58 16.30
C ASN A 162 -8.18 -15.73 15.28
N ILE A 163 -9.07 -15.66 14.28
CA ILE A 163 -9.12 -16.63 13.19
C ILE A 163 -7.95 -16.41 12.23
N TRP A 164 -7.60 -15.17 11.94
CA TRP A 164 -6.52 -14.82 11.01
C TRP A 164 -5.15 -15.23 11.56
N LEU A 165 -4.91 -15.03 12.87
CA LEU A 165 -3.72 -15.51 13.54
C LEU A 165 -3.56 -17.03 13.45
N ARG A 166 -4.68 -17.79 13.52
CA ARG A 166 -4.67 -19.25 13.42
C ARG A 166 -4.48 -19.79 12.00
N MET A 167 -4.80 -18.99 10.98
CA MET A 167 -4.77 -19.43 9.58
C MET A 167 -3.45 -19.10 8.88
N ASP A 168 -2.46 -18.53 9.56
CA ASP A 168 -1.18 -18.08 8.98
C ASP A 168 -1.37 -17.19 7.72
N ILE A 169 -2.53 -16.56 7.57
CA ILE A 169 -2.87 -15.72 6.40
C ILE A 169 -1.88 -14.57 6.25
N PHE A 170 -1.29 -14.11 7.38
CA PHE A 170 -0.27 -13.07 7.34
C PHE A 170 1.04 -13.50 6.69
N LYS A 171 1.34 -14.80 6.59
CA LYS A 171 2.49 -15.28 5.80
C LYS A 171 2.28 -15.07 4.30
N CYS A 172 1.04 -15.06 3.83
CA CYS A 172 0.72 -14.82 2.42
C CYS A 172 0.74 -13.33 2.05
N LEU A 173 0.59 -12.40 3.01
CA LEU A 173 0.64 -10.95 2.77
C LEU A 173 2.07 -10.41 2.61
N ASN A 174 3.09 -11.24 2.86
CA ASN A 174 4.50 -10.92 2.57
C ASN A 174 4.87 -11.01 1.07
N VAL A 175 3.90 -11.15 0.15
CA VAL A 175 4.13 -11.43 -1.27
C VAL A 175 3.50 -10.36 -2.18
N LEU A 176 3.37 -9.14 -1.72
CA LEU A 176 3.02 -8.03 -2.62
C LEU A 176 4.03 -6.90 -2.53
#